data_23b8a72a3e76c3d55520859825909f4e
#
_entry.id   23b8a72a3e76c3d55520859825909f4e
#
_cell.length_a   1.000
_cell.length_b   1.000
_cell.length_c   1.000
_cell.angle_alpha   90.00
_cell.angle_beta   90.00
_cell.angle_gamma   90.00
#
_symmetry.space_group_name_H-M   'P 1'
#
loop_
_entity.id
_entity.type
_entity.pdbx_description
1 polymer ?
#
loop_
_entity_poly.entity_id
_entity_poly.type
_entity_poly.pdbx_seq_one_letter_code
_entity_poly.pdbx_strand_id
1 'polypeptide(L)'
;MEIILPKPTSYQQKVIDWLGDPYKAGKTAVVRSVRQSGKSILCTLLLIKCSLEHKGRSIYICPTLIQCVDMFKRINKMLEDTHLIKATNGMHFSITFCNDSEILFRSMAQGTSLRGLTCQNLLVIDEAAYVTDDQIAEVMPFVNANNASILCCSTPFTRQGYFYEVFNLGQAGDNPNVKSFDWSHDPDVSQFLTDERKAFFKKTMSRQMYTTEVLGEFLSDDGMLFTNIQANIIDYKPNADYVYIGIDFGTGNNQDYTVVTVLNKKSEMVDLYKTNNKPPMEQVDWIVNIVNRYTNVVKILAEVNSIGNVYIDAINKKLKKPKVTKWVTSNSSKKEIIQNLQIAFDQETIKIQNDEQLINELNAFEMNINPKTGTITYAGKKGFHDDTVMSLAIAYNAIHSNKGTYALKF
;
A
#
# COMPACT_ATOMS: atom_id res chain seq x y z
N MET A 1 -22.19 -32.41 18.46
CA MET A 1 -21.06 -31.53 18.83
C MET A 1 -21.42 -30.15 18.30
N GLU A 2 -21.49 -29.15 19.15
CA GLU A 2 -21.86 -27.78 18.76
C GLU A 2 -20.58 -27.02 18.42
N ILE A 3 -20.50 -26.46 17.21
CA ILE A 3 -19.34 -25.68 16.77
C ILE A 3 -19.59 -24.24 17.21
N ILE A 4 -18.74 -23.73 18.07
CA ILE A 4 -18.81 -22.32 18.49
C ILE A 4 -18.05 -21.46 17.49
N LEU A 5 -18.72 -21.00 16.44
CA LEU A 5 -18.18 -20.00 15.52
C LEU A 5 -18.47 -18.59 16.07
N PRO A 6 -17.65 -17.59 15.69
CA PRO A 6 -17.98 -16.19 16.00
C PRO A 6 -19.38 -15.83 15.48
N LYS A 7 -20.19 -15.21 16.34
CA LYS A 7 -21.49 -14.74 15.91
C LYS A 7 -21.32 -13.59 14.91
N PRO A 8 -21.93 -13.66 13.71
CA PRO A 8 -21.84 -12.58 12.75
C PRO A 8 -22.51 -11.32 13.29
N THR A 9 -21.92 -10.16 12.96
CA THR A 9 -22.53 -8.86 13.23
C THR A 9 -23.74 -8.63 12.31
N SER A 10 -24.57 -7.60 12.61
CA SER A 10 -25.74 -7.28 11.81
C SER A 10 -25.45 -7.07 10.33
N TYR A 11 -24.36 -6.38 10.01
CA TYR A 11 -23.94 -6.10 8.64
C TYR A 11 -23.30 -7.33 7.94
N GLN A 12 -22.61 -8.19 8.67
CA GLN A 12 -22.13 -9.48 8.13
C GLN A 12 -23.28 -10.42 7.82
N GLN A 13 -24.30 -10.45 8.70
CA GLN A 13 -25.49 -11.27 8.51
C GLN A 13 -26.25 -10.89 7.23
N LYS A 14 -26.36 -9.60 6.89
CA LYS A 14 -26.97 -9.14 5.63
C LYS A 14 -26.28 -9.74 4.40
N VAL A 15 -24.95 -9.91 4.42
CA VAL A 15 -24.20 -10.53 3.32
C VAL A 15 -24.46 -12.03 3.28
N ILE A 16 -24.44 -12.68 4.44
CA ILE A 16 -24.71 -14.13 4.58
C ILE A 16 -26.11 -14.45 4.08
N ASP A 17 -27.12 -13.68 4.52
CA ASP A 17 -28.54 -13.88 4.14
C ASP A 17 -28.74 -13.69 2.64
N TRP A 18 -28.11 -12.67 2.04
CA TRP A 18 -28.24 -12.43 0.61
C TRP A 18 -27.57 -13.50 -0.23
N LEU A 19 -26.36 -13.94 0.13
CA LEU A 19 -25.71 -15.07 -0.53
C LEU A 19 -26.54 -16.35 -0.36
N GLY A 20 -27.12 -16.55 0.82
CA GLY A 20 -27.87 -17.75 1.17
C GLY A 20 -27.01 -19.00 1.09
N ASP A 21 -27.41 -19.94 0.22
CA ASP A 21 -26.56 -21.04 -0.18
C ASP A 21 -25.76 -20.63 -1.42
N PRO A 22 -24.41 -20.44 -1.30
CA PRO A 22 -23.59 -19.98 -2.41
C PRO A 22 -23.25 -21.11 -3.42
N TYR A 23 -23.56 -22.34 -3.10
CA TYR A 23 -23.31 -23.49 -3.99
C TYR A 23 -24.12 -23.38 -5.27
N LYS A 24 -23.44 -23.28 -6.40
CA LYS A 24 -24.04 -23.18 -7.76
C LYS A 24 -25.06 -22.03 -7.94
N ALA A 25 -25.01 -21.04 -7.07
CA ALA A 25 -25.97 -19.91 -7.12
C ALA A 25 -25.56 -18.78 -8.08
N GLY A 26 -24.27 -18.72 -8.46
CA GLY A 26 -23.74 -17.70 -9.38
C GLY A 26 -23.86 -16.26 -8.88
N LYS A 27 -23.95 -16.07 -7.57
CA LYS A 27 -24.06 -14.74 -6.97
C LYS A 27 -22.71 -14.11 -6.71
N THR A 28 -22.61 -12.80 -6.83
CA THR A 28 -21.39 -12.03 -6.50
C THR A 28 -21.73 -10.99 -5.43
N ALA A 29 -21.25 -11.21 -4.21
CA ALA A 29 -21.29 -10.23 -3.14
C ALA A 29 -20.00 -9.39 -3.13
N VAL A 30 -20.13 -8.06 -3.09
CA VAL A 30 -19.02 -7.14 -3.04
C VAL A 30 -19.09 -6.31 -1.76
N VAL A 31 -18.08 -6.43 -0.90
CA VAL A 31 -18.04 -5.74 0.40
C VAL A 31 -16.95 -4.68 0.40
N ARG A 32 -17.36 -3.41 0.41
CA ARG A 32 -16.49 -2.27 0.66
C ARG A 32 -16.53 -1.91 2.14
N SER A 33 -15.38 -1.70 2.75
CA SER A 33 -15.34 -1.31 4.16
C SER A 33 -14.01 -0.69 4.57
N VAL A 34 -13.98 -0.14 5.76
CA VAL A 34 -12.75 0.34 6.41
C VAL A 34 -11.92 -0.81 6.97
N ARG A 35 -10.70 -0.51 7.47
CA ARG A 35 -9.90 -1.49 8.22
C ARG A 35 -10.60 -1.94 9.49
N GLN A 36 -10.30 -3.18 9.92
CA GLN A 36 -10.80 -3.78 11.16
C GLN A 36 -12.34 -3.90 11.26
N SER A 37 -13.02 -3.88 10.14
CA SER A 37 -14.49 -4.02 10.04
C SER A 37 -15.00 -5.47 10.08
N GLY A 38 -14.11 -6.46 10.26
CA GLY A 38 -14.53 -7.87 10.32
C GLY A 38 -14.65 -8.60 8.98
N LYS A 39 -14.11 -8.05 7.86
CA LYS A 39 -14.07 -8.73 6.54
C LYS A 39 -13.54 -10.15 6.63
N SER A 40 -12.38 -10.33 7.25
CA SER A 40 -11.74 -11.65 7.38
C SER A 40 -12.55 -12.63 8.22
N ILE A 41 -13.38 -12.15 9.16
CA ILE A 41 -14.31 -13.01 9.92
C ILE A 41 -15.44 -13.48 8.99
N LEU A 42 -16.02 -12.58 8.20
CA LEU A 42 -17.02 -12.96 7.21
C LEU A 42 -16.48 -14.02 6.23
N CYS A 43 -15.28 -13.81 5.67
CA CYS A 43 -14.63 -14.78 4.79
C CYS A 43 -14.49 -16.16 5.47
N THR A 44 -14.01 -16.16 6.73
CA THR A 44 -13.86 -17.38 7.54
C THR A 44 -15.19 -18.11 7.71
N LEU A 45 -16.25 -17.40 8.13
CA LEU A 45 -17.58 -17.97 8.39
C LEU A 45 -18.17 -18.60 7.13
N LEU A 46 -18.12 -17.89 5.99
CA LEU A 46 -18.66 -18.37 4.73
C LEU A 46 -17.86 -19.56 4.16
N LEU A 47 -16.54 -19.53 4.26
CA LEU A 47 -15.71 -20.66 3.83
C LEU A 47 -16.00 -21.93 4.63
N ILE A 48 -16.09 -21.82 5.95
CA ILE A 48 -16.42 -22.95 6.82
C ILE A 48 -17.85 -23.45 6.52
N LYS A 49 -18.84 -22.53 6.51
CA LYS A 49 -20.24 -22.87 6.23
C LYS A 49 -20.37 -23.66 4.93
N CYS A 50 -19.87 -23.13 3.81
CA CYS A 50 -19.96 -23.76 2.50
C CYS A 50 -19.27 -25.14 2.45
N SER A 51 -18.12 -25.27 3.14
CA SER A 51 -17.39 -26.54 3.16
C SER A 51 -18.06 -27.60 4.02
N LEU A 52 -18.82 -27.21 5.05
CA LEU A 52 -19.57 -28.16 5.86
C LEU A 52 -20.90 -28.59 5.21
N GLU A 53 -21.54 -27.68 4.50
CA GLU A 53 -22.86 -27.94 3.86
C GLU A 53 -22.75 -28.69 2.53
N HIS A 54 -21.65 -28.48 1.78
CA HIS A 54 -21.48 -29.03 0.42
C HIS A 54 -20.15 -29.72 0.23
N LYS A 55 -20.19 -30.89 -0.41
CA LYS A 55 -19.00 -31.54 -0.94
C LYS A 55 -18.51 -30.73 -2.15
N GLY A 56 -17.23 -30.44 -2.20
CA GLY A 56 -16.62 -29.68 -3.28
C GLY A 56 -15.54 -28.71 -2.75
N ARG A 57 -15.06 -27.87 -3.63
CA ARG A 57 -13.94 -26.99 -3.33
C ARG A 57 -14.38 -25.54 -3.21
N SER A 58 -13.99 -24.90 -2.11
CA SER A 58 -13.94 -23.45 -1.94
C SER A 58 -12.52 -22.95 -2.17
N ILE A 59 -12.37 -21.73 -2.68
CA ILE A 59 -11.05 -21.14 -2.92
C ILE A 59 -11.01 -19.77 -2.23
N TYR A 60 -9.97 -19.53 -1.44
CA TYR A 60 -9.63 -18.24 -0.87
C TYR A 60 -8.42 -17.67 -1.60
N ILE A 61 -8.55 -16.45 -2.12
CA ILE A 61 -7.51 -15.72 -2.84
C ILE A 61 -7.26 -14.37 -2.17
N CYS A 62 -6.00 -13.99 -2.09
CA CYS A 62 -5.56 -12.69 -1.57
C CYS A 62 -4.25 -12.24 -2.25
N PRO A 63 -3.87 -10.95 -2.16
CA PRO A 63 -2.67 -10.43 -2.82
C PRO A 63 -1.37 -11.08 -2.35
N THR A 64 -1.21 -11.37 -1.05
CA THR A 64 0.08 -11.81 -0.48
C THR A 64 0.03 -13.20 0.15
N LEU A 65 1.18 -13.89 0.14
CA LEU A 65 1.29 -15.20 0.79
C LEU A 65 1.06 -15.12 2.30
N ILE A 66 1.47 -14.04 2.96
CA ILE A 66 1.31 -13.86 4.41
C ILE A 66 -0.18 -13.89 4.76
N GLN A 67 -1.01 -13.14 4.03
CA GLN A 67 -2.47 -13.12 4.24
C GLN A 67 -3.10 -14.52 4.02
N CYS A 68 -2.62 -15.25 3.02
CA CYS A 68 -3.02 -16.64 2.78
C CYS A 68 -2.74 -17.55 3.98
N VAL A 69 -1.51 -17.49 4.47
CA VAL A 69 -1.05 -18.27 5.64
C VAL A 69 -1.84 -17.91 6.89
N ASP A 70 -2.12 -16.64 7.09
CA ASP A 70 -2.88 -16.16 8.25
C ASP A 70 -4.33 -16.68 8.22
N MET A 71 -4.98 -16.65 7.05
CA MET A 71 -6.34 -17.21 6.91
C MET A 71 -6.36 -18.73 7.10
N PHE A 72 -5.41 -19.43 6.50
CA PHE A 72 -5.24 -20.88 6.68
C PHE A 72 -5.08 -21.26 8.16
N LYS A 73 -4.17 -20.57 8.87
CA LYS A 73 -3.94 -20.79 10.32
C LYS A 73 -5.16 -20.45 11.16
N ARG A 74 -5.88 -19.37 10.82
CA ARG A 74 -7.10 -18.94 11.52
C ARG A 74 -8.18 -20.00 11.45
N ILE A 75 -8.50 -20.54 10.26
CA ILE A 75 -9.51 -21.57 10.10
C ILE A 75 -9.08 -22.87 10.79
N ASN A 76 -7.82 -23.25 10.63
CA ASN A 76 -7.28 -24.45 11.24
C ASN A 76 -7.41 -24.39 12.78
N LYS A 77 -6.97 -23.28 13.40
CA LYS A 77 -7.07 -23.09 14.85
C LYS A 77 -8.53 -23.04 15.34
N MET A 78 -9.43 -22.45 14.56
CA MET A 78 -10.86 -22.35 14.93
C MET A 78 -11.55 -23.72 14.95
N LEU A 79 -11.07 -24.68 14.16
CA LEU A 79 -11.64 -26.00 14.01
C LEU A 79 -10.79 -27.11 14.64
N GLU A 80 -9.69 -26.78 15.34
CA GLU A 80 -8.69 -27.75 15.84
C GLU A 80 -9.32 -28.85 16.71
N ASP A 81 -10.26 -28.50 17.58
CA ASP A 81 -10.88 -29.43 18.54
C ASP A 81 -12.22 -30.01 18.04
N THR A 82 -12.60 -29.77 16.76
CA THR A 82 -13.95 -30.12 16.31
C THR A 82 -14.07 -31.47 15.61
N HIS A 83 -12.98 -32.16 15.33
CA HIS A 83 -12.91 -33.40 14.53
C HIS A 83 -13.54 -33.26 13.12
N LEU A 84 -13.75 -32.04 12.63
CA LEU A 84 -14.30 -31.78 11.28
C LEU A 84 -13.26 -31.81 10.20
N ILE A 85 -12.00 -31.57 10.56
CA ILE A 85 -10.87 -31.60 9.63
C ILE A 85 -10.37 -33.03 9.48
N LYS A 86 -10.39 -33.54 8.24
CA LYS A 86 -9.82 -34.81 7.86
C LYS A 86 -8.32 -34.74 7.63
N ALA A 87 -7.85 -33.66 7.00
CA ALA A 87 -6.44 -33.44 6.70
C ALA A 87 -6.13 -31.95 6.47
N THR A 88 -4.90 -31.56 6.78
CA THR A 88 -4.36 -30.25 6.43
C THR A 88 -3.06 -30.39 5.68
N ASN A 89 -2.82 -29.53 4.69
CA ASN A 89 -1.58 -29.50 3.93
C ASN A 89 -0.94 -28.08 4.06
N GLY A 90 0.09 -27.97 4.88
CA GLY A 90 0.80 -26.70 5.09
C GLY A 90 1.74 -26.31 3.94
N MET A 91 2.08 -27.23 3.03
CA MET A 91 2.90 -26.91 1.86
C MET A 91 2.06 -26.28 0.75
N HIS A 92 0.84 -26.80 0.57
CA HIS A 92 -0.10 -26.35 -0.45
C HIS A 92 -1.22 -25.48 0.11
N PHE A 93 -1.21 -25.16 1.39
CA PHE A 93 -2.24 -24.41 2.10
C PHE A 93 -3.64 -24.88 1.70
N SER A 94 -4.02 -26.07 2.14
CA SER A 94 -5.36 -26.61 1.98
C SER A 94 -5.85 -27.31 3.26
N ILE A 95 -7.18 -27.27 3.44
CA ILE A 95 -7.90 -27.95 4.50
C ILE A 95 -8.93 -28.85 3.86
N THR A 96 -8.87 -30.15 4.17
CA THR A 96 -9.86 -31.16 3.74
C THR A 96 -10.73 -31.52 4.93
N PHE A 97 -12.05 -31.45 4.76
CA PHE A 97 -13.05 -31.78 5.76
C PHE A 97 -13.46 -33.25 5.73
N CYS A 98 -14.13 -33.73 6.77
CA CYS A 98 -14.58 -35.12 6.86
C CYS A 98 -15.64 -35.52 5.83
N ASN A 99 -16.36 -34.55 5.23
CA ASN A 99 -17.27 -34.77 4.09
C ASN A 99 -16.58 -34.70 2.74
N ASP A 100 -15.23 -34.73 2.69
CA ASP A 100 -14.37 -34.60 1.51
C ASP A 100 -14.49 -33.27 0.77
N SER A 101 -15.03 -32.23 1.41
CA SER A 101 -14.91 -30.87 0.90
C SER A 101 -13.50 -30.32 1.15
N GLU A 102 -13.10 -29.31 0.40
CA GLU A 102 -11.77 -28.72 0.49
C GLU A 102 -11.81 -27.19 0.44
N ILE A 103 -10.97 -26.53 1.26
CA ILE A 103 -10.64 -25.12 1.08
C ILE A 103 -9.20 -25.04 0.58
N LEU A 104 -8.99 -24.37 -0.56
CA LEU A 104 -7.67 -24.01 -1.06
C LEU A 104 -7.38 -22.54 -0.76
N PHE A 105 -6.17 -22.25 -0.30
CA PHE A 105 -5.69 -20.89 -0.06
C PHE A 105 -4.60 -20.56 -1.07
N ARG A 106 -4.74 -19.47 -1.82
CA ARG A 106 -3.82 -19.07 -2.89
C ARG A 106 -3.51 -17.59 -2.82
N SER A 107 -2.24 -17.26 -3.07
CA SER A 107 -1.78 -15.86 -3.19
C SER A 107 -1.58 -15.49 -4.65
N MET A 108 -2.00 -14.30 -5.03
CA MET A 108 -1.74 -13.73 -6.35
C MET A 108 -0.27 -13.39 -6.59
N ALA A 109 0.51 -13.16 -5.51
CA ALA A 109 1.94 -12.84 -5.62
C ALA A 109 2.82 -14.05 -5.99
N GLN A 110 2.32 -15.27 -5.81
CA GLN A 110 3.03 -16.47 -6.23
C GLN A 110 2.79 -16.67 -7.72
N GLY A 111 3.84 -16.53 -8.54
CA GLY A 111 3.80 -16.86 -9.99
C GLY A 111 3.52 -18.32 -10.32
N THR A 112 2.88 -19.07 -9.43
CA THR A 112 2.33 -20.39 -9.64
C THR A 112 1.08 -20.26 -10.47
N SER A 113 1.04 -20.95 -11.60
CA SER A 113 -0.14 -21.01 -12.45
C SER A 113 -1.36 -21.40 -11.60
N LEU A 114 -2.28 -20.48 -11.43
CA LEU A 114 -3.60 -20.76 -10.86
C LEU A 114 -4.45 -21.56 -11.86
N ARG A 115 -3.99 -21.71 -13.10
CA ARG A 115 -4.70 -22.39 -14.17
C ARG A 115 -5.00 -23.85 -13.81
N GLY A 116 -6.18 -24.31 -14.19
CA GLY A 116 -6.63 -25.67 -13.95
C GLY A 116 -7.31 -25.90 -12.59
N LEU A 117 -7.44 -24.87 -11.75
CA LEU A 117 -8.26 -24.95 -10.55
C LEU A 117 -9.75 -24.86 -10.92
N THR A 118 -10.58 -25.51 -10.14
CA THR A 118 -12.05 -25.41 -10.22
C THR A 118 -12.61 -25.11 -8.83
N CYS A 119 -13.57 -24.20 -8.77
CA CYS A 119 -14.31 -23.85 -7.57
C CYS A 119 -15.76 -24.32 -7.73
N GLN A 120 -16.26 -25.13 -6.79
CA GLN A 120 -17.64 -25.61 -6.82
C GLN A 120 -18.53 -24.86 -5.82
N ASN A 121 -17.96 -24.43 -4.69
CA ASN A 121 -18.72 -23.87 -3.57
C ASN A 121 -18.67 -22.33 -3.56
N LEU A 122 -17.55 -21.76 -3.11
CA LEU A 122 -17.40 -20.32 -2.93
C LEU A 122 -15.98 -19.89 -3.31
N LEU A 123 -15.88 -18.88 -4.17
CA LEU A 123 -14.64 -18.14 -4.38
C LEU A 123 -14.64 -16.88 -3.50
N VAL A 124 -13.63 -16.75 -2.65
CA VAL A 124 -13.38 -15.55 -1.87
C VAL A 124 -12.17 -14.83 -2.45
N ILE A 125 -12.33 -13.54 -2.77
CA ILE A 125 -11.25 -12.63 -3.18
C ILE A 125 -11.13 -11.58 -2.09
N ASP A 126 -10.19 -11.77 -1.18
CA ASP A 126 -9.92 -10.84 -0.08
C ASP A 126 -8.90 -9.79 -0.53
N GLU A 127 -9.06 -8.57 -0.05
CA GLU A 127 -8.34 -7.37 -0.49
C GLU A 127 -8.40 -7.19 -2.03
N ALA A 128 -9.59 -7.38 -2.60
CA ALA A 128 -9.86 -7.41 -4.04
C ALA A 128 -9.49 -6.09 -4.77
N ALA A 129 -9.45 -4.95 -4.09
CA ALA A 129 -9.00 -3.68 -4.67
C ALA A 129 -7.50 -3.66 -5.04
N TYR A 130 -6.72 -4.62 -4.53
CA TYR A 130 -5.29 -4.77 -4.81
C TYR A 130 -4.99 -5.94 -5.77
N VAL A 131 -6.03 -6.57 -6.32
CA VAL A 131 -5.93 -7.62 -7.33
C VAL A 131 -6.12 -6.97 -8.70
N THR A 132 -5.22 -7.25 -9.64
CA THR A 132 -5.24 -6.62 -10.97
C THR A 132 -6.22 -7.33 -11.92
N ASP A 133 -6.64 -6.65 -12.97
CA ASP A 133 -7.57 -7.21 -13.96
C ASP A 133 -7.02 -8.46 -14.65
N ASP A 134 -5.70 -8.51 -14.92
CA ASP A 134 -5.04 -9.70 -15.46
C ASP A 134 -5.14 -10.89 -14.49
N GLN A 135 -4.93 -10.65 -13.19
CA GLN A 135 -5.07 -11.69 -12.16
C GLN A 135 -6.52 -12.14 -11.99
N ILE A 136 -7.48 -11.22 -12.10
CA ILE A 136 -8.91 -11.55 -12.11
C ILE A 136 -9.25 -12.42 -13.31
N ALA A 137 -8.73 -12.10 -14.50
CA ALA A 137 -8.95 -12.90 -15.72
C ALA A 137 -8.42 -14.35 -15.59
N GLU A 138 -7.37 -14.59 -14.79
CA GLU A 138 -6.88 -15.93 -14.47
C GLU A 138 -7.81 -16.71 -13.51
N VAL A 139 -8.55 -16.02 -12.66
CA VAL A 139 -9.35 -16.58 -11.56
C VAL A 139 -10.81 -16.82 -11.97
N MET A 140 -11.39 -15.95 -12.82
CA MET A 140 -12.80 -16.05 -13.22
C MET A 140 -13.18 -17.41 -13.85
N PRO A 141 -12.34 -18.09 -14.64
CA PRO A 141 -12.67 -19.43 -15.14
C PRO A 141 -12.94 -20.49 -14.04
N PHE A 142 -12.44 -20.29 -12.80
CA PHE A 142 -12.63 -21.25 -11.71
C PHE A 142 -14.09 -21.45 -11.33
N VAL A 143 -14.90 -20.41 -11.41
CA VAL A 143 -16.31 -20.41 -11.02
C VAL A 143 -17.26 -20.73 -12.17
N ASN A 144 -16.83 -20.45 -13.43
CA ASN A 144 -17.72 -20.54 -14.59
C ASN A 144 -18.30 -21.94 -14.82
N ALA A 145 -17.47 -22.99 -14.67
CA ALA A 145 -17.88 -24.36 -14.93
C ALA A 145 -18.96 -24.88 -13.95
N ASN A 146 -18.99 -24.34 -12.74
CA ASN A 146 -19.86 -24.82 -11.65
C ASN A 146 -20.86 -23.77 -11.17
N ASN A 147 -20.87 -22.57 -11.77
CA ASN A 147 -21.67 -21.43 -11.33
C ASN A 147 -21.52 -21.15 -9.82
N ALA A 148 -20.29 -21.26 -9.30
CA ALA A 148 -20.02 -20.98 -7.90
C ALA A 148 -20.16 -19.49 -7.60
N SER A 149 -20.57 -19.16 -6.38
CA SER A 149 -20.69 -17.75 -5.98
C SER A 149 -19.34 -17.14 -5.63
N ILE A 150 -19.28 -15.81 -5.69
CA ILE A 150 -18.07 -15.02 -5.43
C ILE A 150 -18.33 -14.05 -4.26
N LEU A 151 -17.39 -13.96 -3.35
CA LEU A 151 -17.32 -12.92 -2.33
C LEU A 151 -16.06 -12.08 -2.56
N CYS A 152 -16.21 -10.81 -2.91
CA CYS A 152 -15.13 -9.84 -3.00
C CYS A 152 -15.16 -8.93 -1.77
N CYS A 153 -14.07 -8.86 -1.01
CA CYS A 153 -13.94 -7.98 0.15
C CYS A 153 -12.70 -7.09 0.01
N SER A 154 -12.82 -5.80 0.29
CA SER A 154 -11.64 -4.92 0.36
C SER A 154 -11.91 -3.62 1.11
N THR A 155 -10.85 -2.96 1.58
CA THR A 155 -10.83 -1.50 1.67
C THR A 155 -10.81 -0.95 0.24
N PRO A 156 -11.46 0.20 -0.04
CA PRO A 156 -11.42 0.79 -1.38
C PRO A 156 -10.02 1.32 -1.68
N PHE A 157 -9.72 1.42 -2.97
CA PHE A 157 -8.45 1.98 -3.42
C PHE A 157 -8.68 3.01 -4.53
N THR A 158 -8.47 2.69 -5.80
CA THR A 158 -8.71 3.60 -6.92
C THR A 158 -10.13 3.42 -7.49
N ARG A 159 -10.59 4.40 -8.28
CA ARG A 159 -11.84 4.31 -9.07
C ARG A 159 -11.64 3.54 -10.38
N GLN A 160 -10.76 2.55 -10.38
CA GLN A 160 -10.42 1.71 -11.53
C GLN A 160 -10.27 0.26 -11.09
N GLY A 161 -10.37 -0.66 -12.06
CA GLY A 161 -10.18 -2.09 -11.88
C GLY A 161 -11.43 -2.82 -11.37
N TYR A 162 -11.33 -4.14 -11.40
CA TYR A 162 -12.44 -5.06 -11.16
C TYR A 162 -13.25 -4.77 -9.90
N PHE A 163 -12.60 -4.52 -8.75
CA PHE A 163 -13.32 -4.30 -7.48
C PHE A 163 -14.22 -3.07 -7.53
N TYR A 164 -13.73 -1.96 -8.12
CA TYR A 164 -14.51 -0.74 -8.28
C TYR A 164 -15.70 -0.93 -9.23
N GLU A 165 -15.46 -1.57 -10.38
CA GLU A 165 -16.48 -1.81 -11.40
C GLU A 165 -17.61 -2.71 -10.89
N VAL A 166 -17.25 -3.84 -10.25
CA VAL A 166 -18.26 -4.77 -9.71
C VAL A 166 -18.97 -4.18 -8.50
N PHE A 167 -18.29 -3.34 -7.68
CA PHE A 167 -18.96 -2.61 -6.61
C PHE A 167 -20.03 -1.67 -7.17
N ASN A 168 -19.72 -0.89 -8.19
CA ASN A 168 -20.70 0.01 -8.82
C ASN A 168 -21.84 -0.76 -9.50
N LEU A 169 -21.55 -1.85 -10.18
CA LEU A 169 -22.56 -2.72 -10.78
C LEU A 169 -23.56 -3.22 -9.71
N GLY A 170 -23.06 -3.66 -8.56
CA GLY A 170 -23.90 -4.11 -7.46
C GLY A 170 -24.66 -2.98 -6.75
N GLN A 171 -24.16 -1.74 -6.80
CA GLN A 171 -24.88 -0.54 -6.31
C GLN A 171 -25.99 -0.10 -7.27
N ALA A 172 -25.77 -0.19 -8.58
CA ALA A 172 -26.76 0.15 -9.60
C ALA A 172 -27.98 -0.76 -9.53
N GLY A 173 -27.80 -2.03 -9.11
CA GLY A 173 -28.89 -2.98 -8.97
C GLY A 173 -29.42 -3.57 -10.29
N ASP A 174 -28.71 -3.32 -11.41
CA ASP A 174 -29.12 -3.79 -12.74
C ASP A 174 -28.95 -5.30 -12.92
N ASN A 175 -28.10 -5.91 -12.10
CA ASN A 175 -27.88 -7.36 -12.13
C ASN A 175 -28.34 -8.00 -10.82
N PRO A 176 -29.41 -8.84 -10.81
CA PRO A 176 -29.94 -9.45 -9.60
C PRO A 176 -28.96 -10.42 -8.90
N ASN A 177 -27.94 -10.89 -9.60
CA ASN A 177 -26.91 -11.78 -9.07
C ASN A 177 -25.69 -11.03 -8.52
N VAL A 178 -25.63 -9.69 -8.60
CA VAL A 178 -24.53 -8.88 -8.07
C VAL A 178 -25.08 -7.90 -7.05
N LYS A 179 -24.53 -7.90 -5.85
CA LYS A 179 -24.92 -6.97 -4.80
C LYS A 179 -23.74 -6.44 -4.04
N SER A 180 -23.72 -5.12 -3.85
CA SER A 180 -22.71 -4.42 -3.09
C SER A 180 -23.20 -4.06 -1.70
N PHE A 181 -22.30 -4.24 -0.74
CA PHE A 181 -22.51 -3.90 0.67
C PHE A 181 -21.42 -2.91 1.08
N ASP A 182 -21.88 -1.75 1.52
CA ASP A 182 -21.00 -0.70 2.04
C ASP A 182 -21.05 -0.71 3.57
N TRP A 183 -19.96 -1.12 4.19
CA TRP A 183 -19.83 -1.10 5.65
C TRP A 183 -19.11 0.13 6.18
N SER A 184 -18.63 1.01 5.29
CA SER A 184 -17.80 2.15 5.69
C SER A 184 -18.52 3.10 6.63
N HIS A 185 -19.84 3.22 6.48
CA HIS A 185 -20.70 4.10 7.26
C HIS A 185 -21.67 3.35 8.19
N ASP A 186 -21.51 2.04 8.36
CA ASP A 186 -22.36 1.27 9.27
C ASP A 186 -22.05 1.67 10.72
N PRO A 187 -23.06 1.99 11.55
CA PRO A 187 -22.86 2.41 12.94
C PRO A 187 -22.10 1.37 13.78
N ASP A 188 -22.33 0.08 13.53
CA ASP A 188 -21.66 -0.99 14.26
C ASP A 188 -20.17 -1.11 13.90
N VAL A 189 -19.78 -0.69 12.70
CA VAL A 189 -18.37 -0.59 12.28
C VAL A 189 -17.73 0.67 12.86
N SER A 190 -18.45 1.77 12.87
CA SER A 190 -17.94 3.07 13.33
C SER A 190 -17.67 3.13 14.83
N GLN A 191 -18.24 2.24 15.66
CA GLN A 191 -17.98 2.20 17.10
C GLN A 191 -16.51 1.93 17.47
N PHE A 192 -15.74 1.28 16.59
CA PHE A 192 -14.30 1.06 16.77
C PHE A 192 -13.44 2.26 16.33
N LEU A 193 -14.06 3.24 15.67
CA LEU A 193 -13.40 4.38 15.08
C LEU A 193 -13.97 5.69 15.64
N THR A 194 -13.67 5.97 16.92
CA THR A 194 -14.10 7.18 17.60
C THR A 194 -13.63 8.44 16.89
N ASP A 195 -14.34 9.57 17.09
CA ASP A 195 -13.96 10.85 16.47
C ASP A 195 -12.57 11.31 16.87
N GLU A 196 -12.13 11.00 18.08
CA GLU A 196 -10.76 11.26 18.55
C GLU A 196 -9.73 10.44 17.76
N ARG A 197 -10.01 9.15 17.49
CA ARG A 197 -9.16 8.31 16.66
C ARG A 197 -9.12 8.78 15.21
N LYS A 198 -10.27 9.18 14.65
CA LYS A 198 -10.33 9.78 13.31
C LYS A 198 -9.49 11.05 13.24
N ALA A 199 -9.60 11.93 14.24
CA ALA A 199 -8.81 13.15 14.31
C ALA A 199 -7.29 12.84 14.42
N PHE A 200 -6.91 11.82 15.20
CA PHE A 200 -5.53 11.36 15.28
C PHE A 200 -5.03 10.81 13.94
N PHE A 201 -5.79 9.92 13.28
CA PHE A 201 -5.42 9.36 11.98
C PHE A 201 -5.34 10.44 10.90
N LYS A 202 -6.25 11.41 10.90
CA LYS A 202 -6.19 12.56 9.98
C LYS A 202 -4.89 13.37 10.11
N LYS A 203 -4.30 13.40 11.31
CA LYS A 203 -3.02 14.09 11.59
C LYS A 203 -1.78 13.22 11.31
N THR A 204 -1.91 11.91 11.21
CA THR A 204 -0.77 10.98 11.16
C THR A 204 -0.72 10.14 9.88
N MET A 205 -1.78 10.18 9.07
CA MET A 205 -1.86 9.47 7.78
C MET A 205 -1.86 10.48 6.63
N SER A 206 -1.39 10.07 5.46
CA SER A 206 -1.61 10.83 4.24
C SER A 206 -3.12 10.90 3.93
N ARG A 207 -3.53 11.94 3.20
CA ARG A 207 -4.93 12.11 2.79
C ARG A 207 -5.46 10.86 2.08
N GLN A 208 -4.67 10.26 1.19
CA GLN A 208 -5.07 9.03 0.48
C GLN A 208 -5.31 7.88 1.43
N MET A 209 -4.37 7.60 2.37
CA MET A 209 -4.56 6.55 3.38
C MET A 209 -5.77 6.83 4.27
N TYR A 210 -5.96 8.07 4.70
CA TYR A 210 -7.12 8.44 5.51
C TYR A 210 -8.43 8.22 4.75
N THR A 211 -8.49 8.61 3.47
CA THR A 211 -9.67 8.43 2.62
C THR A 211 -10.00 6.94 2.44
N THR A 212 -9.02 6.11 2.11
CA THR A 212 -9.28 4.68 1.83
C THR A 212 -9.47 3.84 3.08
N GLU A 213 -8.64 4.03 4.10
CA GLU A 213 -8.57 3.12 5.24
C GLU A 213 -9.49 3.53 6.40
N VAL A 214 -9.76 4.84 6.52
CA VAL A 214 -10.56 5.41 7.62
C VAL A 214 -11.95 5.83 7.16
N LEU A 215 -12.07 6.51 6.00
CA LEU A 215 -13.36 6.90 5.46
C LEU A 215 -14.00 5.80 4.60
N GLY A 216 -13.21 4.85 4.10
CA GLY A 216 -13.70 3.77 3.24
C GLY A 216 -14.17 4.26 1.87
N GLU A 217 -13.59 5.33 1.36
CA GLU A 217 -13.93 5.95 0.09
C GLU A 217 -12.89 5.61 -0.99
N PHE A 218 -13.34 5.46 -2.23
CA PHE A 218 -12.44 5.34 -3.37
C PHE A 218 -11.71 6.66 -3.63
N LEU A 219 -10.43 6.58 -3.96
CA LEU A 219 -9.65 7.75 -4.36
C LEU A 219 -10.22 8.33 -5.65
N SER A 220 -10.26 9.67 -5.74
CA SER A 220 -10.61 10.34 -7.00
C SER A 220 -9.57 10.06 -8.08
N ASP A 221 -10.01 10.07 -9.35
CA ASP A 221 -9.14 9.78 -10.52
C ASP A 221 -8.04 10.81 -10.76
N ASP A 222 -8.05 11.93 -10.04
CA ASP A 222 -7.05 12.99 -10.16
C ASP A 222 -5.63 12.54 -9.79
N GLY A 223 -5.48 11.30 -9.30
CA GLY A 223 -4.23 10.52 -9.19
C GLY A 223 -3.03 11.20 -8.54
N MET A 224 -3.15 12.50 -8.23
CA MET A 224 -2.06 13.29 -7.67
C MET A 224 -1.70 12.76 -6.28
N LEU A 225 -0.47 12.29 -6.18
CA LEU A 225 0.06 11.76 -4.94
C LEU A 225 0.26 12.87 -3.91
N PHE A 226 0.70 14.04 -4.38
CA PHE A 226 0.91 15.22 -3.56
C PHE A 226 -0.21 16.22 -3.75
N THR A 227 -0.85 16.62 -2.66
CA THR A 227 -1.89 17.65 -2.62
C THR A 227 -1.34 18.90 -1.92
N ASN A 228 -2.05 20.02 -2.02
CA ASN A 228 -1.67 21.28 -1.38
C ASN A 228 -0.29 21.83 -1.80
N ILE A 229 0.23 21.46 -2.98
CA ILE A 229 1.55 21.90 -3.44
C ILE A 229 1.63 23.44 -3.40
N GLN A 230 0.62 24.14 -3.94
CA GLN A 230 0.59 25.62 -3.98
C GLN A 230 0.62 26.28 -2.59
N ALA A 231 -0.07 25.69 -1.60
CA ALA A 231 -0.09 26.20 -0.23
C ALA A 231 1.27 26.04 0.50
N ASN A 232 2.14 25.22 -0.04
CA ASN A 232 3.46 24.94 0.49
C ASN A 232 4.59 25.73 -0.21
N ILE A 233 4.27 26.48 -1.28
CA ILE A 233 5.25 27.34 -1.97
C ILE A 233 5.47 28.62 -1.16
N ILE A 234 6.73 28.99 -0.99
CA ILE A 234 7.15 30.23 -0.32
C ILE A 234 7.86 31.17 -1.30
N ASP A 235 7.71 32.46 -1.05
CA ASP A 235 8.31 33.56 -1.82
C ASP A 235 9.48 34.24 -1.05
N TYR A 236 9.81 33.73 0.13
CA TYR A 236 10.91 34.22 0.96
C TYR A 236 12.05 33.20 1.05
N LYS A 237 13.25 33.66 1.36
CA LYS A 237 14.39 32.77 1.60
C LYS A 237 14.45 32.36 3.08
N PRO A 238 14.32 31.06 3.41
CA PRO A 238 14.38 30.57 4.78
C PRO A 238 15.76 30.72 5.42
N ASN A 239 15.78 30.75 6.74
CA ASN A 239 17.01 30.75 7.52
C ASN A 239 17.76 29.42 7.37
N ALA A 240 19.08 29.50 7.17
CA ALA A 240 19.99 28.38 6.98
C ALA A 240 20.88 28.07 8.22
N ASP A 241 20.46 28.45 9.43
CA ASP A 241 21.28 28.28 10.65
C ASP A 241 21.62 26.82 10.93
N TYR A 242 20.67 25.90 10.69
CA TYR A 242 20.86 24.46 10.80
C TYR A 242 20.20 23.80 9.60
N VAL A 243 21.01 23.10 8.80
CA VAL A 243 20.50 22.50 7.57
C VAL A 243 20.66 20.98 7.54
N TYR A 244 19.73 20.35 6.83
CA TYR A 244 19.66 18.92 6.53
C TYR A 244 19.67 18.77 5.01
N ILE A 245 20.45 17.85 4.52
CA ILE A 245 20.69 17.69 3.08
C ILE A 245 20.26 16.30 2.62
N GLY A 246 19.47 16.25 1.56
CA GLY A 246 19.12 15.05 0.82
C GLY A 246 19.80 15.04 -0.54
N ILE A 247 20.38 13.92 -0.94
CA ILE A 247 21.05 13.77 -2.22
C ILE A 247 20.48 12.58 -2.96
N ASP A 248 20.07 12.81 -4.20
CA ASP A 248 19.75 11.78 -5.18
C ASP A 248 20.78 11.86 -6.32
N PHE A 249 21.37 10.70 -6.68
CA PHE A 249 22.47 10.65 -7.66
C PHE A 249 21.96 10.22 -9.04
N GLY A 250 22.09 11.10 -10.02
CA GLY A 250 21.91 10.78 -11.42
C GLY A 250 23.18 10.20 -12.06
N THR A 251 22.98 9.57 -13.20
CA THR A 251 24.07 8.91 -13.96
C THR A 251 25.01 9.88 -14.68
N GLY A 252 24.63 11.15 -14.80
CA GLY A 252 25.43 12.18 -15.49
C GLY A 252 25.41 12.10 -17.01
N ASN A 253 24.49 11.32 -17.60
CA ASN A 253 24.39 11.08 -19.05
C ASN A 253 23.33 11.97 -19.74
N ASN A 254 23.07 13.17 -19.23
CA ASN A 254 22.01 14.10 -19.68
C ASN A 254 20.58 13.53 -19.58
N GLN A 255 20.39 12.43 -18.85
CA GLN A 255 19.07 11.80 -18.63
C GLN A 255 18.57 12.08 -17.21
N ASP A 256 19.25 11.52 -16.19
CA ASP A 256 18.84 11.69 -14.80
C ASP A 256 19.63 12.81 -14.11
N TYR A 257 18.99 13.56 -13.25
CA TYR A 257 19.61 14.63 -12.49
C TYR A 257 20.26 14.11 -11.20
N THR A 258 21.47 14.61 -10.90
CA THR A 258 21.93 14.61 -9.51
C THR A 258 21.34 15.85 -8.84
N VAL A 259 20.56 15.61 -7.80
CA VAL A 259 19.84 16.65 -7.08
C VAL A 259 20.29 16.71 -5.62
N VAL A 260 20.51 17.94 -5.13
CA VAL A 260 20.84 18.23 -3.74
C VAL A 260 19.78 19.19 -3.17
N THR A 261 18.95 18.69 -2.27
CA THR A 261 17.94 19.47 -1.57
C THR A 261 18.44 19.84 -0.18
N VAL A 262 18.33 21.11 0.18
CA VAL A 262 18.72 21.65 1.47
C VAL A 262 17.49 22.17 2.21
N LEU A 263 17.16 21.55 3.33
CA LEU A 263 16.08 21.99 4.23
C LEU A 263 16.65 22.52 5.54
N ASN A 264 15.96 23.47 6.14
CA ASN A 264 16.25 23.89 7.53
C ASN A 264 15.50 22.99 8.55
N LYS A 265 15.73 23.20 9.84
CA LYS A 265 15.09 22.44 10.93
C LYS A 265 13.56 22.54 10.99
N LYS A 266 12.96 23.52 10.29
CA LYS A 266 11.51 23.70 10.19
C LYS A 266 10.93 23.05 8.95
N SER A 267 11.73 22.29 8.21
CA SER A 267 11.37 21.68 6.92
C SER A 267 11.06 22.70 5.83
N GLU A 268 11.69 23.89 5.88
CA GLU A 268 11.61 24.89 4.82
C GLU A 268 12.80 24.71 3.87
N MET A 269 12.54 24.71 2.56
CA MET A 269 13.58 24.56 1.53
C MET A 269 14.43 25.82 1.42
N VAL A 270 15.69 25.70 1.83
CA VAL A 270 16.68 26.77 1.74
C VAL A 270 17.19 26.90 0.32
N ASP A 271 17.61 25.77 -0.27
CA ASP A 271 18.11 25.73 -1.64
C ASP A 271 17.83 24.36 -2.30
N LEU A 272 17.76 24.38 -3.63
CA LEU A 272 17.66 23.20 -4.50
C LEU A 272 18.72 23.30 -5.60
N TYR A 273 19.63 22.35 -5.68
CA TYR A 273 20.68 22.30 -6.68
C TYR A 273 20.52 21.09 -7.58
N LYS A 274 20.69 21.26 -8.89
CA LYS A 274 20.47 20.22 -9.91
C LYS A 274 21.58 20.24 -10.96
N THR A 275 22.01 19.05 -11.40
CA THR A 275 22.91 18.89 -12.54
C THR A 275 22.70 17.52 -13.20
N ASN A 276 22.75 17.46 -14.54
CA ASN A 276 22.65 16.20 -15.29
C ASN A 276 23.82 16.01 -16.28
N ASN A 277 24.72 16.99 -16.37
CA ASN A 277 25.81 17.02 -17.38
C ASN A 277 27.22 16.94 -16.80
N LYS A 278 27.35 16.78 -15.47
CA LYS A 278 28.67 16.67 -14.83
C LYS A 278 29.15 15.22 -14.78
N PRO A 279 30.39 14.94 -15.20
CA PRO A 279 31.00 13.64 -14.96
C PRO A 279 31.07 13.27 -13.47
N PRO A 280 31.15 11.99 -13.13
CA PRO A 280 31.10 11.48 -11.75
C PRO A 280 31.99 12.22 -10.74
N MET A 281 33.28 12.43 -11.05
CA MET A 281 34.19 13.09 -10.12
C MET A 281 33.90 14.60 -9.96
N GLU A 282 33.41 15.25 -11.01
CA GLU A 282 32.98 16.65 -10.94
C GLU A 282 31.71 16.81 -10.10
N GLN A 283 30.80 15.83 -10.14
CA GLN A 283 29.62 15.81 -9.26
C GLN A 283 30.04 15.74 -7.78
N VAL A 284 31.07 14.93 -7.45
CA VAL A 284 31.61 14.86 -6.09
C VAL A 284 32.10 16.22 -5.61
N ASP A 285 32.92 16.92 -6.43
CA ASP A 285 33.43 18.24 -6.08
C ASP A 285 32.33 19.29 -6.00
N TRP A 286 31.35 19.22 -6.87
CA TRP A 286 30.19 20.09 -6.88
C TRP A 286 29.36 19.90 -5.60
N ILE A 287 29.08 18.69 -5.16
CA ILE A 287 28.36 18.39 -3.92
C ILE A 287 29.16 18.87 -2.72
N VAL A 288 30.46 18.59 -2.65
CA VAL A 288 31.32 19.07 -1.55
C VAL A 288 31.31 20.61 -1.46
N ASN A 289 31.35 21.30 -2.61
CA ASN A 289 31.26 22.76 -2.64
C ASN A 289 29.89 23.28 -2.16
N ILE A 290 28.79 22.59 -2.48
CA ILE A 290 27.45 22.93 -1.97
C ILE A 290 27.42 22.79 -0.44
N VAL A 291 27.84 21.63 0.08
CA VAL A 291 27.84 21.35 1.53
C VAL A 291 28.67 22.39 2.29
N ASN A 292 29.82 22.80 1.75
CA ASN A 292 30.71 23.77 2.39
C ASN A 292 30.18 25.21 2.39
N ARG A 293 29.07 25.51 1.71
CA ARG A 293 28.38 26.82 1.78
C ARG A 293 27.63 27.00 3.09
N TYR A 294 27.36 25.91 3.82
CA TYR A 294 26.57 25.94 5.05
C TYR A 294 27.46 25.68 6.27
N THR A 295 27.37 26.54 7.25
CA THR A 295 28.20 26.47 8.48
C THR A 295 27.77 25.33 9.41
N ASN A 296 26.45 25.07 9.51
CA ASN A 296 25.87 24.11 10.45
C ASN A 296 25.06 23.04 9.72
N VAL A 297 25.74 22.17 8.99
CA VAL A 297 25.10 20.99 8.41
C VAL A 297 24.96 19.94 9.50
N VAL A 298 23.70 19.60 9.83
CA VAL A 298 23.37 18.65 10.89
C VAL A 298 23.47 17.19 10.38
N LYS A 299 22.89 16.94 9.21
CA LYS A 299 22.85 15.59 8.63
C LYS A 299 22.78 15.66 7.11
N ILE A 300 23.46 14.70 6.48
CA ILE A 300 23.42 14.50 5.04
C ILE A 300 23.02 13.04 4.80
N LEU A 301 21.92 12.83 4.09
CA LEU A 301 21.48 11.52 3.60
C LEU A 301 21.62 11.48 2.09
N ALA A 302 22.08 10.36 1.57
CA ALA A 302 22.16 10.14 0.14
C ALA A 302 21.69 8.75 -0.23
N GLU A 303 20.96 8.65 -1.35
CA GLU A 303 20.50 7.38 -1.88
C GLU A 303 21.66 6.49 -2.29
N VAL A 304 21.58 5.21 -1.89
CA VAL A 304 22.53 4.19 -2.31
C VAL A 304 21.88 3.32 -3.36
N ASN A 305 22.13 3.67 -4.62
CA ASN A 305 21.98 2.77 -5.75
C ASN A 305 23.38 2.19 -6.10
N SER A 306 23.47 1.36 -7.14
CA SER A 306 24.73 0.68 -7.52
C SER A 306 25.96 1.59 -7.68
N ILE A 307 25.76 2.85 -8.04
CA ILE A 307 26.81 3.88 -8.26
C ILE A 307 27.01 4.74 -7.01
N GLY A 308 25.99 4.99 -6.22
CA GLY A 308 25.99 5.91 -5.07
C GLY A 308 27.04 5.59 -3.99
N ASN A 309 27.41 4.32 -3.82
CA ASN A 309 28.44 3.95 -2.85
C ASN A 309 29.79 4.61 -3.16
N VAL A 310 30.20 4.61 -4.43
CA VAL A 310 31.50 5.18 -4.86
C VAL A 310 31.51 6.70 -4.66
N TYR A 311 30.39 7.37 -4.98
CA TYR A 311 30.24 8.81 -4.78
C TYR A 311 30.29 9.19 -3.30
N ILE A 312 29.56 8.47 -2.45
CA ILE A 312 29.50 8.76 -1.00
C ILE A 312 30.88 8.60 -0.37
N ASP A 313 31.63 7.56 -0.74
CA ASP A 313 32.97 7.34 -0.21
C ASP A 313 33.96 8.44 -0.67
N ALA A 314 33.86 8.90 -1.93
CA ALA A 314 34.64 10.00 -2.45
C ALA A 314 34.30 11.35 -1.79
N ILE A 315 33.00 11.65 -1.62
CA ILE A 315 32.53 12.85 -0.90
C ILE A 315 33.02 12.82 0.54
N ASN A 316 32.89 11.68 1.22
CA ASN A 316 33.28 11.52 2.62
C ASN A 316 34.80 11.65 2.85
N LYS A 317 35.62 11.37 1.86
CA LYS A 317 37.07 11.65 1.91
C LYS A 317 37.37 13.15 1.90
N LYS A 318 36.56 13.95 1.18
CA LYS A 318 36.77 15.41 1.01
C LYS A 318 36.03 16.24 2.10
N LEU A 319 34.90 15.80 2.64
CA LEU A 319 34.20 16.47 3.72
C LEU A 319 34.88 16.27 5.07
N LYS A 320 34.98 17.33 5.86
CA LYS A 320 35.46 17.25 7.26
C LYS A 320 34.40 16.66 8.17
N LYS A 321 33.29 17.30 8.34
CA LYS A 321 32.06 16.86 9.09
C LYS A 321 30.90 17.78 8.71
N PRO A 322 29.63 17.28 8.72
CA PRO A 322 29.25 15.87 8.91
C PRO A 322 29.59 15.02 7.71
N LYS A 323 29.64 13.70 7.88
CA LYS A 323 29.76 12.73 6.79
C LYS A 323 28.41 12.43 6.19
N VAL A 324 28.41 12.09 4.91
CA VAL A 324 27.20 11.59 4.22
C VAL A 324 26.86 10.22 4.76
N THR A 325 25.63 10.06 5.20
CA THR A 325 25.06 8.78 5.64
C THR A 325 24.31 8.13 4.48
N LYS A 326 24.54 6.84 4.29
CA LYS A 326 23.90 6.03 3.26
C LYS A 326 22.44 5.79 3.60
N TRP A 327 21.57 6.02 2.64
CA TRP A 327 20.17 5.62 2.70
C TRP A 327 19.92 4.55 1.64
N VAL A 328 19.54 3.34 2.08
CA VAL A 328 19.35 2.19 1.18
C VAL A 328 17.91 2.18 0.69
N THR A 329 17.75 2.26 -0.62
CA THR A 329 16.45 2.19 -1.28
C THR A 329 15.94 0.76 -1.35
N SER A 330 14.76 0.56 -0.81
CA SER A 330 13.92 -0.63 -0.99
C SER A 330 12.48 -0.14 -1.24
N ASN A 331 11.61 -0.99 -1.75
CA ASN A 331 10.21 -0.62 -1.94
C ASN A 331 9.57 -0.15 -0.63
N SER A 332 9.92 -0.76 0.51
CA SER A 332 9.39 -0.35 1.82
C SER A 332 9.96 0.99 2.29
N SER A 333 11.28 1.22 2.16
CA SER A 333 11.88 2.49 2.59
C SER A 333 11.49 3.65 1.67
N LYS A 334 11.35 3.43 0.35
CA LYS A 334 10.83 4.45 -0.59
C LYS A 334 9.39 4.79 -0.25
N LYS A 335 8.56 3.79 -0.01
CA LYS A 335 7.16 3.99 0.42
C LYS A 335 7.08 4.85 1.68
N GLU A 336 7.89 4.54 2.69
CA GLU A 336 7.89 5.27 3.97
C GLU A 336 8.22 6.75 3.81
N ILE A 337 9.32 7.09 3.11
CA ILE A 337 9.73 8.50 2.95
C ILE A 337 8.75 9.29 2.08
N ILE A 338 8.16 8.66 1.05
CA ILE A 338 7.15 9.29 0.21
C ILE A 338 5.86 9.54 1.00
N GLN A 339 5.40 8.58 1.80
CA GLN A 339 4.23 8.77 2.67
C GLN A 339 4.45 9.87 3.70
N ASN A 340 5.64 9.95 4.31
CA ASN A 340 5.99 11.02 5.23
C ASN A 340 5.98 12.39 4.53
N LEU A 341 6.48 12.46 3.30
CA LEU A 341 6.47 13.67 2.50
C LEU A 341 5.03 14.08 2.11
N GLN A 342 4.17 13.13 1.74
CA GLN A 342 2.75 13.38 1.49
C GLN A 342 2.07 14.01 2.71
N ILE A 343 2.27 13.40 3.89
CA ILE A 343 1.71 13.92 5.15
C ILE A 343 2.19 15.37 5.38
N ALA A 344 3.46 15.66 5.08
CA ALA A 344 4.02 16.99 5.25
C ALA A 344 3.37 18.03 4.32
N PHE A 345 3.08 17.66 3.07
CA PHE A 345 2.35 18.52 2.14
C PHE A 345 0.89 18.70 2.56
N ASP A 346 0.21 17.63 2.94
CA ASP A 346 -1.19 17.65 3.36
C ASP A 346 -1.40 18.53 4.61
N GLN A 347 -0.42 18.51 5.52
CA GLN A 347 -0.45 19.26 6.80
C GLN A 347 0.24 20.61 6.73
N GLU A 348 0.77 20.98 5.57
CA GLU A 348 1.50 22.25 5.35
C GLU A 348 2.72 22.44 6.28
N THR A 349 3.32 21.34 6.73
CA THR A 349 4.49 21.33 7.61
C THR A 349 5.83 21.36 6.87
N ILE A 350 5.80 21.25 5.55
CA ILE A 350 6.93 21.48 4.65
C ILE A 350 6.72 22.77 3.88
N LYS A 351 7.81 23.48 3.53
CA LYS A 351 7.74 24.63 2.63
C LYS A 351 8.80 24.48 1.55
N ILE A 352 8.40 24.72 0.30
CA ILE A 352 9.27 24.57 -0.88
C ILE A 352 9.39 25.92 -1.61
N GLN A 353 10.49 26.10 -2.33
CA GLN A 353 10.65 27.23 -3.24
C GLN A 353 9.85 26.99 -4.52
N ASN A 354 9.51 28.08 -5.22
CA ASN A 354 8.83 28.03 -6.51
C ASN A 354 9.81 27.58 -7.61
N ASP A 355 10.08 26.27 -7.66
CA ASP A 355 10.91 25.65 -8.70
C ASP A 355 10.02 24.84 -9.66
N GLU A 356 10.03 25.23 -10.93
CA GLU A 356 9.13 24.67 -11.95
C GLU A 356 9.32 23.17 -12.13
N GLN A 357 10.57 22.67 -12.12
CA GLN A 357 10.84 21.25 -12.30
C GLN A 357 10.31 20.44 -11.11
N LEU A 358 10.58 20.89 -9.87
CA LEU A 358 10.10 20.22 -8.66
C LEU A 358 8.56 20.18 -8.64
N ILE A 359 7.90 21.29 -8.97
CA ILE A 359 6.44 21.37 -9.02
C ILE A 359 5.88 20.41 -10.08
N ASN A 360 6.48 20.36 -11.25
CA ASN A 360 6.06 19.46 -12.33
C ASN A 360 6.27 17.99 -11.94
N GLU A 361 7.39 17.64 -11.33
CA GLU A 361 7.66 16.28 -10.84
C GLU A 361 6.69 15.89 -9.70
N LEU A 362 6.40 16.80 -8.74
CA LEU A 362 5.39 16.55 -7.70
C LEU A 362 4.00 16.29 -8.27
N ASN A 363 3.57 17.06 -9.29
CA ASN A 363 2.29 16.87 -9.97
C ASN A 363 2.22 15.58 -10.80
N ALA A 364 3.37 15.13 -11.33
CA ALA A 364 3.47 13.92 -12.15
C ALA A 364 3.85 12.66 -11.34
N PHE A 365 4.10 12.80 -10.04
CA PHE A 365 4.49 11.67 -9.20
C PHE A 365 3.28 10.80 -8.88
N GLU A 366 3.40 9.50 -9.15
CA GLU A 366 2.27 8.58 -9.01
C GLU A 366 2.65 7.29 -8.26
N MET A 367 1.62 6.63 -7.81
CA MET A 367 1.69 5.31 -7.22
C MET A 367 1.27 4.28 -8.27
N ASN A 368 2.16 3.35 -8.56
CA ASN A 368 1.93 2.30 -9.53
C ASN A 368 1.77 0.95 -8.84
N ILE A 369 0.78 0.17 -9.26
CA ILE A 369 0.65 -1.24 -8.87
C ILE A 369 1.25 -2.10 -9.97
N ASN A 370 2.24 -2.91 -9.63
CA ASN A 370 2.77 -3.88 -10.58
C ASN A 370 1.67 -4.92 -10.91
N PRO A 371 1.23 -5.04 -12.16
CA PRO A 371 0.12 -5.93 -12.53
C PRO A 371 0.41 -7.42 -12.28
N LYS A 372 1.68 -7.80 -12.22
CA LYS A 372 2.07 -9.21 -12.00
C LYS A 372 2.21 -9.60 -10.53
N THR A 373 2.64 -8.67 -9.70
CA THR A 373 2.99 -8.96 -8.30
C THR A 373 2.08 -8.28 -7.28
N GLY A 374 1.23 -7.34 -7.69
CA GLY A 374 0.45 -6.49 -6.79
C GLY A 374 1.32 -5.53 -5.96
N THR A 375 2.63 -5.44 -6.26
CA THR A 375 3.55 -4.60 -5.50
C THR A 375 3.32 -3.13 -5.84
N ILE A 376 3.13 -2.32 -4.82
CA ILE A 376 3.02 -0.87 -4.95
C ILE A 376 4.42 -0.27 -5.09
N THR A 377 4.61 0.54 -6.13
CA THR A 377 5.83 1.33 -6.38
C THR A 377 5.47 2.80 -6.54
N TYR A 378 6.44 3.67 -6.31
CA TYR A 378 6.28 5.12 -6.39
C TYR A 378 7.31 5.66 -7.39
N ALA A 379 6.88 6.42 -8.39
CA ALA A 379 7.75 6.98 -9.42
C ALA A 379 7.06 8.16 -10.14
N GLY A 380 7.81 8.92 -10.89
CA GLY A 380 7.28 9.85 -11.86
C GLY A 380 6.48 9.13 -12.94
N LYS A 381 5.43 9.76 -13.44
CA LYS A 381 4.64 9.30 -14.59
C LYS A 381 5.55 9.07 -15.80
N LYS A 382 5.21 8.12 -16.65
CA LYS A 382 6.02 7.83 -17.85
C LYS A 382 6.36 9.11 -18.63
N GLY A 383 7.67 9.38 -18.77
CA GLY A 383 8.19 10.58 -19.42
C GLY A 383 8.50 11.74 -18.45
N PHE A 384 8.28 11.58 -17.16
CA PHE A 384 8.69 12.52 -16.13
C PHE A 384 9.79 11.89 -15.24
N HIS A 385 10.71 12.74 -14.78
CA HIS A 385 11.71 12.38 -13.78
C HIS A 385 11.10 12.47 -12.38
N ASP A 386 11.75 11.86 -11.39
CA ASP A 386 11.38 11.94 -9.98
C ASP A 386 12.54 12.36 -9.07
N ASP A 387 13.65 12.78 -9.65
CA ASP A 387 14.92 13.07 -8.97
C ASP A 387 14.79 14.19 -7.92
N THR A 388 14.04 15.26 -8.24
CA THR A 388 13.84 16.38 -7.30
C THR A 388 12.91 15.98 -6.16
N VAL A 389 11.88 15.18 -6.41
CA VAL A 389 10.97 14.66 -5.39
C VAL A 389 11.70 13.69 -4.47
N MET A 390 12.54 12.80 -5.02
CA MET A 390 13.33 11.86 -4.24
C MET A 390 14.35 12.58 -3.35
N SER A 391 15.10 13.52 -3.90
CA SER A 391 16.04 14.33 -3.12
C SER A 391 15.34 15.09 -1.99
N LEU A 392 14.16 15.67 -2.24
CA LEU A 392 13.34 16.35 -1.24
C LEU A 392 12.87 15.38 -0.14
N ALA A 393 12.38 14.19 -0.51
CA ALA A 393 11.93 13.17 0.43
C ALA A 393 13.07 12.68 1.32
N ILE A 394 14.28 12.50 0.77
CA ILE A 394 15.48 12.13 1.51
C ILE A 394 15.90 13.26 2.47
N ALA A 395 15.85 14.52 2.05
CA ALA A 395 16.14 15.67 2.92
C ALA A 395 15.14 15.79 4.08
N TYR A 396 13.85 15.59 3.79
CA TYR A 396 12.81 15.57 4.81
C TYR A 396 13.01 14.42 5.80
N ASN A 397 13.36 13.24 5.32
CA ASN A 397 13.70 12.10 6.15
C ASN A 397 14.94 12.36 7.02
N ALA A 398 15.92 13.14 6.54
CA ALA A 398 17.10 13.50 7.33
C ALA A 398 16.75 14.28 8.61
N ILE A 399 15.69 15.09 8.58
CA ILE A 399 15.18 15.84 9.75
C ILE A 399 14.51 14.89 10.74
N HIS A 400 13.70 13.94 10.25
CA HIS A 400 12.77 13.16 11.06
C HIS A 400 13.30 11.79 11.50
N SER A 401 14.33 11.23 10.85
CA SER A 401 14.91 9.92 11.18
C SER A 401 15.73 9.87 12.48
N ASN A 402 15.86 10.99 13.22
CA ASN A 402 16.50 11.05 14.52
C ASN A 402 15.53 10.96 15.72
N LYS A 403 14.24 10.66 15.52
CA LYS A 403 13.34 10.36 16.62
C LYS A 403 13.71 8.95 17.15
N GLY A 404 14.53 8.97 18.20
CA GLY A 404 15.30 7.90 18.78
C GLY A 404 14.65 6.52 18.79
N THR A 405 15.45 5.53 18.44
CA THR A 405 15.32 4.18 18.98
C THR A 405 15.46 4.32 20.51
N TYR A 406 14.37 4.42 21.23
CA TYR A 406 14.38 4.21 22.68
C TYR A 406 14.69 2.74 22.87
N ALA A 407 15.96 2.42 23.11
CA ALA A 407 16.32 1.13 23.65
C ALA A 407 15.71 1.03 25.04
N LEU A 408 14.58 0.33 25.17
CA LEU A 408 14.11 -0.13 26.46
C LEU A 408 15.17 -1.11 26.98
N LYS A 409 15.99 -0.68 27.94
CA LYS A 409 16.75 -1.59 28.80
C LYS A 409 15.75 -2.12 29.82
N PHE A 410 15.39 -3.37 29.68
CA PHE A 410 14.70 -4.14 30.74
C PHE A 410 15.74 -4.58 31.78
#